data_eb9cacb6270e7690b3547b9b4e580053
#
_entry.id   eb9cacb6270e7690b3547b9b4e580053
#
_cell.length_a   1.000
_cell.length_b   1.000
_cell.length_c   1.000
_cell.angle_alpha   90.00
_cell.angle_beta   90.00
_cell.angle_gamma   90.00
#
_symmetry.space_group_name_H-M   'P 1'
#
loop_
_entity.id
_entity.type
_entity.pdbx_description
1 polymer ?
#
loop_
_entity_poly.entity_id
_entity_poly.type
_entity_poly.pdbx_seq_one_letter_code
_entity_poly.pdbx_strand_id
1 'polypeptide(L)'
;MKIGFVGCGAIGSCYASYLSREHEVCVLDTYAPVIESIKKNGILVDECVPGTGTGETVVFHPAMATTDPKEIGVVDLLIVFVHYQYLEAAVRNALPMIDKHTMILCLQNGLGNYGEIAKVVPEEQIIIGNTAFGSTPVAPGHVKHTGTGVTNMGSLKAPMARVEEMANALREAGLEVQVHENVMNAIWHKLLANVAINGMSALLETKNGFVDGNQYAHEAARMLVEEAIVVANACGCTLDHDAELEHAYEVSRMTDETISSMVQDVTHHRETEIRIITGAVCRLGREHGIPTPCNDLMLQLVLAKQSIYLGR
;
A
#
# COMPACT_ATOMS: atom_id res chain seq x y z
N MET A 1 -7.35 10.20 19.73
CA MET A 1 -7.92 8.84 19.68
C MET A 1 -6.84 7.81 19.94
N LYS A 2 -7.21 6.56 20.20
CA LYS A 2 -6.28 5.44 20.33
C LYS A 2 -6.16 4.71 19.00
N ILE A 3 -4.95 4.65 18.43
CA ILE A 3 -4.68 4.09 17.10
C ILE A 3 -3.75 2.89 17.24
N GLY A 4 -4.19 1.75 16.71
CA GLY A 4 -3.38 0.55 16.63
C GLY A 4 -2.75 0.38 15.25
N PHE A 5 -1.49 0.00 15.20
CA PHE A 5 -0.81 -0.42 13.98
C PHE A 5 -0.56 -1.91 13.98
N VAL A 6 -0.87 -2.57 12.87
CA VAL A 6 -0.48 -3.96 12.61
C VAL A 6 0.50 -3.97 11.45
N GLY A 7 1.74 -4.32 11.74
CA GLY A 7 2.85 -4.25 10.82
C GLY A 7 3.61 -2.92 10.89
N CYS A 8 4.81 -2.96 11.47
CA CYS A 8 5.75 -1.84 11.58
C CYS A 8 6.93 -1.99 10.63
N GLY A 9 6.63 -2.30 9.37
CA GLY A 9 7.55 -2.18 8.26
C GLY A 9 7.84 -0.70 7.93
N ALA A 10 8.36 -0.43 6.73
CA ALA A 10 8.76 0.92 6.35
C ALA A 10 7.60 1.93 6.43
N ILE A 11 6.51 1.69 5.72
CA ILE A 11 5.35 2.61 5.68
C ILE A 11 4.66 2.66 7.05
N GLY A 12 4.43 1.50 7.70
CA GLY A 12 3.76 1.43 9.00
C GLY A 12 4.51 2.22 10.08
N SER A 13 5.84 2.14 10.12
CA SER A 13 6.67 2.91 11.06
C SER A 13 6.58 4.42 10.78
N CYS A 14 6.63 4.84 9.51
CA CYS A 14 6.47 6.24 9.14
C CYS A 14 5.10 6.78 9.55
N TYR A 15 4.01 6.08 9.23
CA TYR A 15 2.66 6.51 9.64
C TYR A 15 2.50 6.55 11.16
N ALA A 16 3.00 5.52 11.85
CA ALA A 16 2.96 5.47 13.31
C ALA A 16 3.71 6.65 13.93
N SER A 17 4.85 7.06 13.36
CA SER A 17 5.61 8.21 13.83
C SER A 17 4.83 9.52 13.71
N TYR A 18 4.21 9.77 12.55
CA TYR A 18 3.38 10.97 12.34
C TYR A 18 2.20 11.01 13.29
N LEU A 19 1.44 9.92 13.40
CA LEU A 19 0.25 9.85 14.25
C LEU A 19 0.57 9.91 15.75
N SER A 20 1.77 9.50 16.17
CA SER A 20 2.23 9.60 17.56
C SER A 20 2.40 11.05 18.06
N ARG A 21 2.34 12.04 17.18
CA ARG A 21 2.43 13.45 17.55
C ARG A 21 1.16 13.95 18.22
N GLU A 22 0.00 13.41 17.82
CA GLU A 22 -1.33 13.92 18.22
C GLU A 22 -2.21 12.84 18.85
N HIS A 23 -1.84 11.56 18.75
CA HIS A 23 -2.68 10.45 19.16
C HIS A 23 -1.94 9.42 20.02
N GLU A 24 -2.70 8.62 20.78
CA GLU A 24 -2.18 7.45 21.49
C GLU A 24 -1.94 6.33 20.48
N VAL A 25 -0.70 6.14 20.05
CA VAL A 25 -0.32 5.12 19.06
C VAL A 25 0.23 3.88 19.75
N CYS A 26 -0.34 2.73 19.40
CA CYS A 26 0.12 1.40 19.82
C CYS A 26 0.55 0.59 18.60
N VAL A 27 1.69 -0.09 18.71
CA VAL A 27 2.30 -0.86 17.62
C VAL A 27 2.27 -2.35 17.94
N LEU A 28 1.71 -3.13 17.02
CA LEU A 28 1.71 -4.59 17.03
C LEU A 28 2.53 -5.10 15.82
N ASP A 29 3.56 -5.90 16.08
CA ASP A 29 4.29 -6.61 15.02
C ASP A 29 4.68 -8.00 15.51
N THR A 30 4.63 -8.99 14.63
CA THR A 30 5.03 -10.36 14.94
C THR A 30 6.54 -10.56 14.92
N TYR A 31 7.29 -9.63 14.30
CA TYR A 31 8.74 -9.67 14.25
C TYR A 31 9.36 -9.00 15.48
N ALA A 32 9.68 -9.80 16.47
CA ALA A 32 10.20 -9.35 17.77
C ALA A 32 11.36 -8.34 17.70
N PRO A 33 12.34 -8.45 16.77
CA PRO A 33 13.42 -7.46 16.67
C PRO A 33 12.94 -6.03 16.40
N VAL A 34 11.84 -5.82 15.66
CA VAL A 34 11.25 -4.49 15.45
C VAL A 34 10.69 -3.97 16.76
N ILE A 35 9.92 -4.79 17.48
CA ILE A 35 9.32 -4.40 18.76
C ILE A 35 10.37 -4.10 19.83
N GLU A 36 11.42 -4.92 19.93
CA GLU A 36 12.54 -4.69 20.86
C GLU A 36 13.27 -3.38 20.55
N SER A 37 13.53 -3.11 19.27
CA SER A 37 14.14 -1.86 18.83
C SER A 37 13.27 -0.65 19.18
N ILE A 38 11.96 -0.70 18.88
CA ILE A 38 11.02 0.38 19.17
C ILE A 38 10.90 0.63 20.67
N LYS A 39 10.81 -0.43 21.48
CA LYS A 39 10.80 -0.30 22.96
C LYS A 39 12.03 0.39 23.51
N LYS A 40 13.19 0.11 22.93
CA LYS A 40 14.48 0.64 23.41
C LYS A 40 14.77 2.05 22.89
N ASN A 41 14.51 2.30 21.62
CA ASN A 41 15.01 3.48 20.89
C ASN A 41 13.89 4.40 20.40
N GLY A 42 12.62 3.97 20.44
CA GLY A 42 11.56 4.59 19.68
C GLY A 42 11.57 4.17 18.20
N ILE A 43 10.69 4.74 17.41
CA ILE A 43 10.71 4.65 15.96
C ILE A 43 11.66 5.73 15.45
N LEU A 44 12.71 5.34 14.73
CA LEU A 44 13.68 6.24 14.13
C LEU A 44 13.28 6.53 12.68
N VAL A 45 13.16 7.80 12.32
CA VAL A 45 12.79 8.25 10.97
C VAL A 45 13.83 9.23 10.45
N ASP A 46 14.56 8.84 9.41
CA ASP A 46 15.43 9.75 8.68
C ASP A 46 14.58 10.56 7.69
N GLU A 47 14.45 11.87 7.90
CA GLU A 47 13.64 12.76 7.08
C GLU A 47 14.41 13.14 5.80
N CYS A 48 14.22 12.33 4.76
CA CYS A 48 14.96 12.41 3.49
C CYS A 48 14.07 12.75 2.28
N VAL A 49 12.90 13.35 2.50
CA VAL A 49 12.01 13.76 1.40
C VAL A 49 12.70 14.82 0.55
N PRO A 50 12.81 14.64 -0.78
CA PRO A 50 13.41 15.60 -1.65
C PRO A 50 12.75 16.99 -1.55
N GLY A 51 13.54 18.02 -1.31
CA GLY A 51 13.10 19.41 -1.22
C GLY A 51 12.50 19.85 0.12
N THR A 52 12.10 18.92 0.99
CA THR A 52 11.47 19.25 2.29
C THR A 52 12.10 18.54 3.48
N GLY A 53 12.79 17.42 3.27
CA GLY A 53 13.43 16.65 4.35
C GLY A 53 14.66 17.38 4.91
N THR A 54 14.81 17.34 6.23
CA THR A 54 15.95 17.96 6.93
C THR A 54 17.23 17.13 6.83
N GLY A 55 17.12 15.86 6.45
CA GLY A 55 18.22 14.88 6.50
C GLY A 55 18.53 14.39 7.92
N GLU A 56 17.79 14.84 8.93
CA GLU A 56 17.99 14.48 10.33
C GLU A 56 17.18 13.23 10.68
N THR A 57 17.67 12.47 11.66
CA THR A 57 16.93 11.38 12.27
C THR A 57 16.05 11.91 13.39
N VAL A 58 14.74 11.75 13.26
CA VAL A 58 13.76 12.08 14.29
C VAL A 58 13.32 10.82 15.02
N VAL A 59 13.12 10.92 16.33
CA VAL A 59 12.73 9.79 17.18
C VAL A 59 11.30 10.00 17.66
N PHE A 60 10.46 8.97 17.50
CA PHE A 60 9.07 8.96 17.98
C PHE A 60 8.85 7.78 18.92
N HIS A 61 8.20 8.03 20.04
CA HIS A 61 7.88 6.99 21.02
C HIS A 61 6.39 6.69 20.98
N PRO A 62 5.97 5.52 20.45
CA PRO A 62 4.58 5.10 20.58
C PRO A 62 4.23 4.85 22.04
N ALA A 63 2.94 4.95 22.39
CA ALA A 63 2.46 4.66 23.75
C ALA A 63 2.73 3.21 24.17
N MET A 64 2.69 2.30 23.19
CA MET A 64 3.01 0.88 23.38
C MET A 64 3.58 0.26 22.11
N ALA A 65 4.51 -0.68 22.26
CA ALA A 65 4.97 -1.57 21.20
C ALA A 65 5.02 -3.00 21.75
N THR A 66 4.34 -3.95 21.09
CA THR A 66 4.23 -5.33 21.59
C THR A 66 4.03 -6.34 20.47
N THR A 67 4.27 -7.61 20.78
CA THR A 67 3.91 -8.77 19.95
C THR A 67 2.58 -9.42 20.36
N ASP A 68 1.99 -9.00 21.50
CA ASP A 68 0.70 -9.51 22.01
C ASP A 68 -0.41 -8.45 21.88
N PRO A 69 -1.41 -8.65 20.99
CA PRO A 69 -2.50 -7.71 20.81
C PRO A 69 -3.36 -7.50 22.07
N LYS A 70 -3.36 -8.44 23.01
CA LYS A 70 -4.13 -8.33 24.26
C LYS A 70 -3.60 -7.24 25.18
N GLU A 71 -2.29 -6.95 25.12
CA GLU A 71 -1.70 -5.87 25.92
C GLU A 71 -2.19 -4.49 25.45
N ILE A 72 -2.52 -4.34 24.16
CA ILE A 72 -3.00 -3.08 23.60
C ILE A 72 -4.48 -2.85 24.00
N GLY A 73 -5.31 -3.89 23.90
CA GLY A 73 -6.76 -3.75 24.04
C GLY A 73 -7.41 -2.97 22.90
N VAL A 74 -8.70 -2.63 23.05
CA VAL A 74 -9.50 -2.02 21.99
C VAL A 74 -8.94 -0.66 21.55
N VAL A 75 -8.96 -0.41 20.24
CA VAL A 75 -8.54 0.83 19.60
C VAL A 75 -9.70 1.47 18.80
N ASP A 76 -9.63 2.78 18.55
CA ASP A 76 -10.62 3.49 17.73
C ASP A 76 -10.38 3.24 16.23
N LEU A 77 -9.11 3.23 15.84
CA LEU A 77 -8.65 2.99 14.47
C LEU A 77 -7.53 1.94 14.48
N LEU A 78 -7.70 0.89 13.68
CA LEU A 78 -6.67 -0.11 13.40
C LEU A 78 -6.13 0.11 12.00
N ILE A 79 -4.86 0.47 11.87
CA ILE A 79 -4.19 0.65 10.57
C ILE A 79 -3.34 -0.60 10.28
N VAL A 80 -3.54 -1.20 9.11
CA VAL A 80 -2.87 -2.47 8.76
C VAL A 80 -1.90 -2.23 7.61
N PHE A 81 -0.60 -2.51 7.85
CA PHE A 81 0.48 -2.41 6.87
C PHE A 81 1.30 -3.70 6.78
N VAL A 82 0.62 -4.80 6.50
CA VAL A 82 1.27 -6.09 6.22
C VAL A 82 1.14 -6.43 4.72
N HIS A 83 2.00 -7.30 4.20
CA HIS A 83 1.83 -7.82 2.85
C HIS A 83 0.51 -8.57 2.71
N TYR A 84 -0.10 -8.49 1.51
CA TYR A 84 -1.42 -9.06 1.21
C TYR A 84 -1.60 -10.50 1.71
N GLN A 85 -0.61 -11.36 1.50
CA GLN A 85 -0.69 -12.78 1.89
C GLN A 85 -0.85 -13.01 3.40
N TYR A 86 -0.53 -12.01 4.22
CA TYR A 86 -0.66 -12.09 5.68
C TYR A 86 -1.87 -11.31 6.22
N LEU A 87 -2.61 -10.61 5.35
CA LEU A 87 -3.61 -9.62 5.76
C LEU A 87 -4.74 -10.24 6.59
N GLU A 88 -5.36 -11.33 6.12
CA GLU A 88 -6.42 -12.03 6.87
C GLU A 88 -5.90 -12.51 8.23
N ALA A 89 -4.73 -13.15 8.26
CA ALA A 89 -4.14 -13.67 9.50
C ALA A 89 -3.78 -12.54 10.48
N ALA A 90 -3.28 -11.42 9.97
CA ALA A 90 -2.93 -10.26 10.77
C ALA A 90 -4.16 -9.62 11.43
N VAL A 91 -5.25 -9.44 10.68
CA VAL A 91 -6.52 -8.93 11.24
C VAL A 91 -7.13 -9.91 12.23
N ARG A 92 -7.07 -11.24 11.98
CA ARG A 92 -7.50 -12.26 12.95
C ARG A 92 -6.69 -12.21 14.24
N ASN A 93 -5.37 -12.04 14.15
CA ASN A 93 -4.52 -11.87 15.33
C ASN A 93 -4.88 -10.61 16.11
N ALA A 94 -5.26 -9.54 15.43
CA ALA A 94 -5.61 -8.26 16.05
C ALA A 94 -7.05 -8.20 16.62
N LEU A 95 -7.85 -9.27 16.55
CA LEU A 95 -9.23 -9.29 17.10
C LEU A 95 -9.35 -8.79 18.55
N PRO A 96 -8.39 -9.02 19.47
CA PRO A 96 -8.44 -8.43 20.81
C PRO A 96 -8.39 -6.89 20.83
N MET A 97 -7.99 -6.26 19.73
CA MET A 97 -7.93 -4.81 19.57
C MET A 97 -9.19 -4.22 18.89
N ILE A 98 -10.11 -5.07 18.46
CA ILE A 98 -11.26 -4.71 17.62
C ILE A 98 -12.55 -4.91 18.40
N ASP A 99 -13.37 -3.87 18.44
CA ASP A 99 -14.77 -3.98 18.87
C ASP A 99 -15.72 -3.47 17.75
N LYS A 100 -17.00 -3.34 18.05
CA LYS A 100 -18.01 -2.86 17.09
C LYS A 100 -17.83 -1.41 16.63
N HIS A 101 -16.99 -0.64 17.30
CA HIS A 101 -16.73 0.77 17.01
C HIS A 101 -15.38 0.99 16.33
N THR A 102 -14.49 0.00 16.38
CA THR A 102 -13.17 0.09 15.75
C THR A 102 -13.30 0.16 14.22
N MET A 103 -12.66 1.14 13.60
CA MET A 103 -12.50 1.20 12.14
C MET A 103 -11.17 0.58 11.73
N ILE A 104 -11.16 -0.13 10.60
CA ILE A 104 -9.96 -0.79 10.07
C ILE A 104 -9.56 -0.09 8.77
N LEU A 105 -8.38 0.53 8.74
CA LEU A 105 -7.83 1.21 7.57
C LEU A 105 -6.77 0.33 6.88
N CYS A 106 -6.96 0.11 5.59
CA CYS A 106 -6.08 -0.66 4.73
C CYS A 106 -5.64 0.20 3.53
N LEU A 107 -4.33 0.46 3.44
CA LEU A 107 -3.72 1.30 2.40
C LEU A 107 -2.71 0.54 1.52
N GLN A 108 -2.70 -0.79 1.58
CA GLN A 108 -1.79 -1.63 0.79
C GLN A 108 -2.07 -1.48 -0.71
N ASN A 109 -1.01 -1.68 -1.50
CA ASN A 109 -1.12 -1.71 -2.96
C ASN A 109 -2.01 -2.85 -3.44
N GLY A 110 -2.49 -2.72 -4.67
CA GLY A 110 -3.23 -3.79 -5.34
C GLY A 110 -4.71 -3.87 -4.96
N LEU A 111 -5.37 -4.90 -5.46
CA LEU A 111 -6.79 -5.15 -5.26
C LEU A 111 -7.02 -6.52 -4.60
N GLY A 112 -8.06 -6.57 -3.75
CA GLY A 112 -8.43 -7.77 -3.01
C GLY A 112 -8.32 -7.60 -1.50
N ASN A 113 -7.61 -6.58 -1.02
CA ASN A 113 -7.40 -6.32 0.40
C ASN A 113 -8.70 -6.22 1.19
N TYR A 114 -9.72 -5.53 0.63
CA TYR A 114 -11.05 -5.43 1.22
C TYR A 114 -11.66 -6.82 1.51
N GLY A 115 -11.62 -7.71 0.53
CA GLY A 115 -12.19 -9.05 0.66
C GLY A 115 -11.50 -9.90 1.73
N GLU A 116 -10.18 -9.74 1.92
CA GLU A 116 -9.46 -10.46 2.97
C GLU A 116 -9.86 -9.97 4.37
N ILE A 117 -10.04 -8.65 4.54
CA ILE A 117 -10.48 -8.06 5.81
C ILE A 117 -11.95 -8.43 6.10
N ALA A 118 -12.82 -8.40 5.09
CA ALA A 118 -14.24 -8.72 5.21
C ALA A 118 -14.52 -10.18 5.63
N LYS A 119 -13.55 -11.10 5.49
CA LYS A 119 -13.64 -12.46 6.06
C LYS A 119 -13.57 -12.46 7.60
N VAL A 120 -13.12 -11.38 8.21
CA VAL A 120 -12.76 -11.31 9.64
C VAL A 120 -13.65 -10.34 10.42
N VAL A 121 -13.99 -9.19 9.82
CA VAL A 121 -14.75 -8.12 10.45
C VAL A 121 -15.93 -7.68 9.57
N PRO A 122 -16.98 -7.04 10.13
CA PRO A 122 -18.07 -6.47 9.36
C PRO A 122 -17.57 -5.44 8.33
N GLU A 123 -18.18 -5.44 7.15
CA GLU A 123 -17.80 -4.55 6.05
C GLU A 123 -17.97 -3.07 6.39
N GLU A 124 -18.89 -2.74 7.30
CA GLU A 124 -19.15 -1.39 7.80
C GLU A 124 -18.00 -0.82 8.66
N GLN A 125 -17.05 -1.64 9.06
CA GLN A 125 -15.85 -1.22 9.78
C GLN A 125 -14.65 -1.01 8.87
N ILE A 126 -14.75 -1.28 7.55
CA ILE A 126 -13.60 -1.32 6.65
C ILE A 126 -13.48 -0.01 5.88
N ILE A 127 -12.33 0.62 6.00
CA ILE A 127 -11.86 1.75 5.19
C ILE A 127 -10.72 1.25 4.32
N ILE A 128 -10.80 1.53 3.03
CA ILE A 128 -9.75 1.19 2.06
C ILE A 128 -9.23 2.43 1.38
N GLY A 129 -8.06 2.31 0.79
CA GLY A 129 -7.47 3.40 0.04
C GLY A 129 -6.10 3.06 -0.51
N ASN A 130 -5.36 4.09 -0.81
CA ASN A 130 -3.96 3.99 -1.19
C ASN A 130 -3.18 5.20 -0.66
N THR A 131 -1.88 5.10 -0.66
CA THR A 131 -1.01 6.23 -0.31
C THR A 131 0.16 6.33 -1.28
N ALA A 132 0.56 7.55 -1.60
CA ALA A 132 1.78 7.84 -2.35
C ALA A 132 2.97 8.15 -1.40
N PHE A 133 2.84 7.84 -0.12
CA PHE A 133 3.88 8.03 0.88
C PHE A 133 5.05 7.08 0.63
N GLY A 134 6.26 7.61 0.57
CA GLY A 134 7.48 6.86 0.32
C GLY A 134 8.27 6.58 1.61
N SER A 135 8.60 5.32 1.85
CA SER A 135 9.48 4.95 2.96
C SER A 135 10.26 3.68 2.63
N THR A 136 11.51 3.61 3.10
CA THR A 136 12.37 2.43 2.96
C THR A 136 12.91 2.00 4.33
N PRO A 137 13.04 0.68 4.59
CA PRO A 137 13.61 0.20 5.83
C PRO A 137 15.13 0.43 5.85
N VAL A 138 15.66 0.86 7.00
CA VAL A 138 17.10 0.97 7.29
C VAL A 138 17.54 -0.17 8.19
N ALA A 139 16.79 -0.36 9.29
CA ALA A 139 17.00 -1.43 10.28
C ALA A 139 15.66 -1.68 11.01
N PRO A 140 15.52 -2.72 11.83
CA PRO A 140 14.35 -2.91 12.67
C PRO A 140 14.05 -1.66 13.51
N GLY A 141 12.84 -1.08 13.33
CA GLY A 141 12.42 0.15 14.01
C GLY A 141 13.08 1.44 13.49
N HIS A 142 13.87 1.36 12.41
CA HIS A 142 14.51 2.51 11.77
C HIS A 142 14.14 2.55 10.27
N VAL A 143 13.59 3.65 9.82
CA VAL A 143 13.10 3.84 8.45
C VAL A 143 13.58 5.17 7.87
N LYS A 144 13.64 5.24 6.56
CA LYS A 144 13.92 6.44 5.81
C LYS A 144 12.64 6.92 5.13
N HIS A 145 12.17 8.11 5.46
CA HIS A 145 11.06 8.77 4.80
C HIS A 145 11.57 9.41 3.51
N THR A 146 11.11 8.96 2.36
CA THR A 146 11.67 9.30 1.05
C THR A 146 10.70 10.03 0.12
N GLY A 147 9.43 10.15 0.51
CA GLY A 147 8.44 10.87 -0.29
C GLY A 147 7.15 11.12 0.46
N THR A 148 6.63 12.34 0.32
CA THR A 148 5.28 12.69 0.74
C THR A 148 4.31 12.49 -0.40
N GLY A 149 3.04 12.21 -0.08
CA GLY A 149 2.00 12.14 -1.08
C GLY A 149 0.64 11.93 -0.44
N VAL A 150 -0.38 12.14 -1.24
CA VAL A 150 -1.76 12.05 -0.81
C VAL A 150 -2.11 10.63 -0.35
N THR A 151 -2.82 10.53 0.77
CA THR A 151 -3.52 9.33 1.20
C THR A 151 -4.96 9.45 0.75
N ASN A 152 -5.36 8.62 -0.21
CA ASN A 152 -6.75 8.52 -0.64
C ASN A 152 -7.44 7.46 0.19
N MET A 153 -8.63 7.76 0.73
CA MET A 153 -9.40 6.79 1.51
C MET A 153 -10.90 6.93 1.30
N GLY A 154 -11.61 5.86 1.55
CA GLY A 154 -13.05 5.76 1.44
C GLY A 154 -13.52 4.38 1.86
N SER A 155 -14.77 4.05 1.61
CA SER A 155 -15.31 2.74 1.96
C SER A 155 -16.36 2.29 0.95
N LEU A 156 -16.57 0.97 0.89
CA LEU A 156 -17.67 0.38 0.11
C LEU A 156 -18.96 0.28 0.92
N LYS A 157 -18.88 0.22 2.27
CA LYS A 157 -20.02 -0.02 3.16
C LYS A 157 -20.02 0.82 4.43
N ALA A 158 -18.87 1.29 4.91
CA ALA A 158 -18.84 2.10 6.13
C ALA A 158 -19.52 3.46 5.92
N PRO A 159 -20.18 4.02 6.94
CA PRO A 159 -20.73 5.36 6.86
C PRO A 159 -19.64 6.40 6.58
N MET A 160 -19.86 7.28 5.58
CA MET A 160 -18.87 8.28 5.19
C MET A 160 -18.47 9.22 6.34
N ALA A 161 -19.37 9.48 7.28
CA ALA A 161 -19.05 10.27 8.48
C ALA A 161 -17.95 9.61 9.34
N ARG A 162 -17.92 8.27 9.41
CA ARG A 162 -16.87 7.52 10.12
C ARG A 162 -15.57 7.55 9.35
N VAL A 163 -15.63 7.46 8.01
CA VAL A 163 -14.44 7.60 7.15
C VAL A 163 -13.82 8.99 7.33
N GLU A 164 -14.63 10.04 7.35
CA GLU A 164 -14.16 11.41 7.51
C GLU A 164 -13.59 11.66 8.92
N GLU A 165 -14.17 11.07 9.96
CA GLU A 165 -13.63 11.12 11.32
C GLU A 165 -12.20 10.53 11.37
N MET A 166 -11.98 9.37 10.75
CA MET A 166 -10.65 8.75 10.69
C MET A 166 -9.68 9.56 9.81
N ALA A 167 -10.17 10.12 8.70
CA ALA A 167 -9.37 11.00 7.84
C ALA A 167 -8.89 12.25 8.58
N ASN A 168 -9.74 12.84 9.42
CA ASN A 168 -9.37 14.01 10.21
C ASN A 168 -8.27 13.70 11.23
N ALA A 169 -8.29 12.53 11.86
CA ALA A 169 -7.19 12.11 12.73
C ALA A 169 -5.84 12.01 11.98
N LEU A 170 -5.86 11.54 10.75
CA LEU A 170 -4.64 11.52 9.92
C LEU A 170 -4.19 12.95 9.54
N ARG A 171 -5.13 13.83 9.19
CA ARG A 171 -4.85 15.24 8.85
C ARG A 171 -4.29 16.02 10.04
N GLU A 172 -4.82 15.83 11.25
CA GLU A 172 -4.31 16.42 12.48
C GLU A 172 -2.83 16.11 12.72
N ALA A 173 -2.40 14.90 12.34
CA ALA A 173 -1.00 14.48 12.41
C ALA A 173 -0.12 15.00 11.25
N GLY A 174 -0.67 15.80 10.33
CA GLY A 174 0.05 16.41 9.23
C GLY A 174 0.10 15.56 7.96
N LEU A 175 -0.69 14.50 7.85
CA LEU A 175 -0.81 13.73 6.61
C LEU A 175 -1.80 14.41 5.65
N GLU A 176 -1.47 14.44 4.36
CA GLU A 176 -2.40 14.88 3.34
C GLU A 176 -3.39 13.76 3.02
N VAL A 177 -4.69 14.02 3.26
CA VAL A 177 -5.74 13.00 3.12
C VAL A 177 -6.91 13.52 2.30
N GLN A 178 -7.30 12.74 1.30
CA GLN A 178 -8.50 12.95 0.50
C GLN A 178 -9.49 11.80 0.72
N VAL A 179 -10.75 12.16 0.98
CA VAL A 179 -11.84 11.20 1.13
C VAL A 179 -12.67 11.17 -0.13
N HIS A 180 -12.95 9.96 -0.62
CA HIS A 180 -13.66 9.73 -1.88
C HIS A 180 -14.95 8.95 -1.64
N GLU A 181 -16.05 9.40 -2.23
CA GLU A 181 -17.31 8.61 -2.28
C GLU A 181 -17.11 7.32 -3.09
N ASN A 182 -16.43 7.40 -4.24
CA ASN A 182 -15.99 6.25 -5.02
C ASN A 182 -14.47 6.10 -4.90
N VAL A 183 -14.02 5.51 -3.80
CA VAL A 183 -12.58 5.27 -3.55
C VAL A 183 -11.94 4.33 -4.56
N MET A 184 -12.74 3.50 -5.25
CA MET A 184 -12.22 2.58 -6.26
C MET A 184 -11.60 3.32 -7.44
N ASN A 185 -12.10 4.49 -7.81
CA ASN A 185 -11.44 5.33 -8.83
C ASN A 185 -10.00 5.67 -8.42
N ALA A 186 -9.79 6.15 -7.20
CA ALA A 186 -8.46 6.50 -6.71
C ALA A 186 -7.53 5.27 -6.56
N ILE A 187 -8.08 4.12 -6.16
CA ILE A 187 -7.33 2.87 -6.07
C ILE A 187 -6.90 2.40 -7.47
N TRP A 188 -7.81 2.39 -8.43
CA TRP A 188 -7.49 1.99 -9.80
C TRP A 188 -6.55 2.97 -10.49
N HIS A 189 -6.73 4.28 -10.30
CA HIS A 189 -5.83 5.31 -10.82
C HIS A 189 -4.35 5.01 -10.46
N LYS A 190 -4.07 4.74 -9.18
CA LYS A 190 -2.73 4.33 -8.75
C LYS A 190 -2.34 2.94 -9.28
N LEU A 191 -3.29 2.01 -9.33
CA LEU A 191 -3.02 0.65 -9.81
C LEU A 191 -2.57 0.64 -11.27
N LEU A 192 -3.15 1.49 -12.13
CA LEU A 192 -2.80 1.58 -13.55
C LEU A 192 -1.33 1.98 -13.74
N ALA A 193 -0.81 2.93 -12.97
CA ALA A 193 0.61 3.25 -12.97
C ALA A 193 1.47 2.05 -12.52
N ASN A 194 1.03 1.32 -11.48
CA ASN A 194 1.74 0.11 -11.05
C ASN A 194 1.69 -1.01 -12.11
N VAL A 195 0.58 -1.16 -12.83
CA VAL A 195 0.44 -2.12 -13.94
C VAL A 195 1.41 -1.78 -15.06
N ALA A 196 1.55 -0.50 -15.42
CA ALA A 196 2.50 -0.04 -16.43
C ALA A 196 3.96 -0.33 -16.06
N ILE A 197 4.31 -0.07 -14.78
CA ILE A 197 5.72 0.05 -14.37
C ILE A 197 6.23 -1.22 -13.70
N ASN A 198 5.50 -1.78 -12.74
CA ASN A 198 6.08 -2.72 -11.77
C ASN A 198 6.50 -4.05 -12.39
N GLY A 199 5.63 -4.67 -13.19
CA GLY A 199 5.94 -5.97 -13.82
C GLY A 199 7.12 -5.87 -14.77
N MET A 200 7.11 -4.83 -15.61
CA MET A 200 8.16 -4.62 -16.62
C MET A 200 9.49 -4.25 -15.97
N SER A 201 9.50 -3.30 -15.05
CA SER A 201 10.72 -2.92 -14.33
C SER A 201 11.32 -4.08 -13.54
N ALA A 202 10.47 -4.94 -12.94
CA ALA A 202 10.91 -6.13 -12.21
C ALA A 202 11.52 -7.21 -13.14
N LEU A 203 10.94 -7.42 -14.32
CA LEU A 203 11.51 -8.35 -15.31
C LEU A 203 12.88 -7.92 -15.82
N LEU A 204 13.01 -6.62 -16.10
CA LEU A 204 14.21 -6.03 -16.70
C LEU A 204 15.21 -5.50 -15.66
N GLU A 205 14.86 -5.52 -14.36
CA GLU A 205 15.65 -4.99 -13.25
C GLU A 205 16.12 -3.54 -13.50
N THR A 206 15.17 -2.69 -13.93
CA THR A 206 15.44 -1.32 -14.35
C THR A 206 14.69 -0.31 -13.49
N LYS A 207 15.05 0.99 -13.63
CA LYS A 207 14.37 2.10 -13.01
C LYS A 207 13.02 2.38 -13.68
N ASN A 208 12.15 3.09 -12.99
CA ASN A 208 10.80 3.41 -13.46
C ASN A 208 10.80 4.22 -14.77
N GLY A 209 11.72 5.17 -14.93
CA GLY A 209 11.82 6.01 -16.12
C GLY A 209 12.11 5.26 -17.42
N PHE A 210 12.59 4.02 -17.33
CA PHE A 210 12.77 3.17 -18.51
C PHE A 210 11.46 2.93 -19.26
N VAL A 211 10.31 2.91 -18.57
CA VAL A 211 9.01 2.62 -19.18
C VAL A 211 8.60 3.71 -20.16
N ASP A 212 8.75 4.99 -19.79
CA ASP A 212 8.46 6.10 -20.71
C ASP A 212 9.62 6.38 -21.68
N GLY A 213 10.88 6.21 -21.24
CA GLY A 213 12.06 6.54 -22.02
C GLY A 213 12.42 5.54 -23.13
N ASN A 214 11.80 4.37 -23.20
CA ASN A 214 12.07 3.33 -24.20
C ASN A 214 10.82 3.03 -25.02
N GLN A 215 10.91 3.19 -26.34
CA GLN A 215 9.75 3.04 -27.25
C GLN A 215 9.03 1.68 -27.14
N TYR A 216 9.76 0.59 -26.85
CA TYR A 216 9.18 -0.76 -26.74
C TYR A 216 8.52 -0.96 -25.38
N ALA A 217 9.12 -0.42 -24.32
CA ALA A 217 8.54 -0.43 -22.97
C ALA A 217 7.30 0.46 -22.88
N HIS A 218 7.34 1.62 -23.51
CA HIS A 218 6.20 2.53 -23.63
C HIS A 218 5.00 1.85 -24.31
N GLU A 219 5.22 1.18 -25.45
CA GLU A 219 4.16 0.44 -26.15
C GLU A 219 3.63 -0.74 -25.35
N ALA A 220 4.50 -1.50 -24.67
CA ALA A 220 4.06 -2.59 -23.80
C ALA A 220 3.24 -2.08 -22.60
N ALA A 221 3.63 -0.95 -21.99
CA ALA A 221 2.87 -0.30 -20.92
C ALA A 221 1.48 0.13 -21.41
N ARG A 222 1.39 0.73 -22.61
CA ARG A 222 0.11 1.07 -23.25
C ARG A 222 -0.83 -0.14 -23.32
N MET A 223 -0.35 -1.26 -23.86
CA MET A 223 -1.14 -2.48 -24.01
C MET A 223 -1.68 -3.00 -22.65
N LEU A 224 -0.83 -2.98 -21.62
CA LEU A 224 -1.20 -3.42 -20.27
C LEU A 224 -2.26 -2.51 -19.64
N VAL A 225 -2.07 -1.19 -19.74
CA VAL A 225 -2.95 -0.18 -19.14
C VAL A 225 -4.30 -0.13 -19.85
N GLU A 226 -4.34 -0.21 -21.16
CA GLU A 226 -5.60 -0.23 -21.94
C GLU A 226 -6.50 -1.39 -21.52
N GLU A 227 -5.97 -2.61 -21.39
CA GLU A 227 -6.75 -3.74 -20.87
C GLU A 227 -7.26 -3.47 -19.45
N ALA A 228 -6.39 -2.92 -18.58
CA ALA A 228 -6.72 -2.65 -17.18
C ALA A 228 -7.80 -1.55 -17.02
N ILE A 229 -7.80 -0.50 -17.86
CA ILE A 229 -8.83 0.53 -17.86
C ILE A 229 -10.21 -0.06 -18.23
N VAL A 230 -10.27 -0.92 -19.25
CA VAL A 230 -11.52 -1.59 -19.64
C VAL A 230 -12.07 -2.41 -18.47
N VAL A 231 -11.21 -3.16 -17.77
CA VAL A 231 -11.60 -3.95 -16.60
C VAL A 231 -12.06 -3.05 -15.45
N ALA A 232 -11.34 -1.96 -15.16
CA ALA A 232 -11.69 -1.02 -14.11
C ALA A 232 -13.08 -0.41 -14.31
N ASN A 233 -13.36 0.03 -15.53
CA ASN A 233 -14.66 0.62 -15.88
C ASN A 233 -15.80 -0.42 -15.82
N ALA A 234 -15.56 -1.66 -16.17
CA ALA A 234 -16.51 -2.74 -15.98
C ALA A 234 -16.76 -3.06 -14.48
N CYS A 235 -15.80 -2.79 -13.61
CA CYS A 235 -15.94 -2.88 -12.15
C CYS A 235 -16.65 -1.65 -11.52
N GLY A 236 -17.19 -0.73 -12.33
CA GLY A 236 -17.94 0.44 -11.85
C GLY A 236 -17.11 1.70 -11.60
N CYS A 237 -15.86 1.71 -12.08
CA CYS A 237 -15.06 2.94 -12.12
C CYS A 237 -15.48 3.81 -13.32
N THR A 238 -15.09 5.08 -13.27
CA THR A 238 -15.33 6.07 -14.34
C THR A 238 -13.99 6.73 -14.71
N LEU A 239 -13.10 5.91 -15.28
CA LEU A 239 -11.75 6.31 -15.65
C LEU A 239 -11.70 6.73 -17.12
N ASP A 240 -11.13 7.90 -17.40
CA ASP A 240 -10.88 8.36 -18.74
C ASP A 240 -9.65 7.69 -19.33
N HIS A 241 -9.80 7.11 -20.52
CA HIS A 241 -8.77 6.30 -21.16
C HIS A 241 -7.45 7.07 -21.37
N ASP A 242 -7.54 8.26 -21.98
CA ASP A 242 -6.34 9.00 -22.40
C ASP A 242 -5.65 9.64 -21.18
N ALA A 243 -6.45 10.13 -20.22
CA ALA A 243 -5.94 10.70 -18.99
C ALA A 243 -5.20 9.67 -18.13
N GLU A 244 -5.75 8.46 -18.00
CA GLU A 244 -5.13 7.40 -17.20
C GLU A 244 -3.86 6.83 -17.85
N LEU A 245 -3.84 6.74 -19.17
CA LEU A 245 -2.66 6.30 -19.90
C LEU A 245 -1.53 7.33 -19.76
N GLU A 246 -1.83 8.63 -19.96
CA GLU A 246 -0.86 9.70 -19.76
C GLU A 246 -0.37 9.77 -18.30
N HIS A 247 -1.27 9.60 -17.34
CA HIS A 247 -0.88 9.52 -15.92
C HIS A 247 0.14 8.40 -15.65
N ALA A 248 -0.05 7.22 -16.22
CA ALA A 248 0.90 6.11 -16.04
C ALA A 248 2.31 6.46 -16.56
N TYR A 249 2.41 7.16 -17.68
CA TYR A 249 3.67 7.66 -18.22
C TYR A 249 4.26 8.80 -17.38
N GLU A 250 3.39 9.72 -16.92
CA GLU A 250 3.82 10.82 -16.03
C GLU A 250 4.45 10.27 -14.75
N VAL A 251 3.84 9.27 -14.12
CA VAL A 251 4.42 8.61 -12.93
C VAL A 251 5.78 8.00 -13.25
N SER A 252 5.94 7.35 -14.42
CA SER A 252 7.23 6.83 -14.86
C SER A 252 8.28 7.93 -14.96
N ARG A 253 7.96 9.07 -15.58
CA ARG A 253 8.85 10.24 -15.70
C ARG A 253 9.19 10.87 -14.37
N MET A 254 8.17 11.10 -13.51
CA MET A 254 8.36 11.73 -12.20
C MET A 254 9.20 10.90 -11.24
N THR A 255 9.23 9.58 -11.45
CA THR A 255 9.98 8.63 -10.62
C THR A 255 11.12 7.97 -11.38
N ASP A 256 11.68 8.64 -12.38
CA ASP A 256 12.63 8.10 -13.37
C ASP A 256 13.85 7.40 -12.74
N GLU A 257 14.43 8.01 -11.71
CA GLU A 257 15.59 7.49 -10.99
C GLU A 257 15.24 6.46 -9.91
N THR A 258 13.95 6.25 -9.65
CA THR A 258 13.45 5.34 -8.61
C THR A 258 13.30 3.92 -9.15
N ILE A 259 13.53 2.93 -8.30
CA ILE A 259 13.15 1.53 -8.56
C ILE A 259 11.80 1.22 -7.92
N SER A 260 10.95 0.49 -8.62
CA SER A 260 9.64 0.08 -8.09
C SER A 260 9.78 -0.85 -6.88
N SER A 261 8.72 -0.93 -6.06
CA SER A 261 8.66 -1.90 -4.94
C SER A 261 8.86 -3.34 -5.43
N MET A 262 8.35 -3.67 -6.62
CA MET A 262 8.49 -5.00 -7.20
C MET A 262 9.93 -5.30 -7.65
N VAL A 263 10.69 -4.32 -8.12
CA VAL A 263 12.13 -4.47 -8.35
C VAL A 263 12.85 -4.75 -7.04
N GLN A 264 12.50 -4.02 -5.96
CA GLN A 264 13.08 -4.29 -4.64
C GLN A 264 12.78 -5.71 -4.16
N ASP A 265 11.56 -6.23 -4.39
CA ASP A 265 11.22 -7.60 -4.03
C ASP A 265 12.06 -8.62 -4.79
N VAL A 266 12.18 -8.46 -6.12
CA VAL A 266 13.00 -9.34 -6.97
C VAL A 266 14.46 -9.32 -6.53
N THR A 267 15.05 -8.14 -6.34
CA THR A 267 16.47 -8.00 -5.96
C THR A 267 16.77 -8.55 -4.57
N HIS A 268 15.77 -8.56 -3.66
CA HIS A 268 15.89 -9.15 -2.33
C HIS A 268 15.37 -10.59 -2.24
N HIS A 269 15.04 -11.21 -3.39
CA HIS A 269 14.50 -12.57 -3.48
C HIS A 269 13.23 -12.77 -2.62
N ARG A 270 12.35 -11.78 -2.60
CA ARG A 270 11.06 -11.83 -1.90
C ARG A 270 9.92 -12.14 -2.88
N GLU A 271 8.79 -12.59 -2.34
CA GLU A 271 7.57 -12.74 -3.11
C GLU A 271 7.02 -11.36 -3.49
N THR A 272 6.69 -11.20 -4.79
CA THR A 272 6.21 -9.93 -5.34
C THR A 272 4.69 -9.77 -5.18
N GLU A 273 4.20 -8.53 -5.27
CA GLU A 273 2.76 -8.21 -5.27
C GLU A 273 2.10 -8.37 -6.66
N ILE A 274 2.75 -9.03 -7.62
CA ILE A 274 2.22 -9.15 -8.99
C ILE A 274 0.81 -9.76 -9.03
N ARG A 275 0.47 -10.67 -8.12
CA ARG A 275 -0.83 -11.34 -8.06
C ARG A 275 -2.00 -10.41 -7.72
N ILE A 276 -1.75 -9.35 -6.95
CA ILE A 276 -2.75 -8.36 -6.54
C ILE A 276 -2.70 -7.06 -7.35
N ILE A 277 -1.70 -6.91 -8.20
CA ILE A 277 -1.58 -5.83 -9.18
C ILE A 277 -2.09 -6.34 -10.53
N THR A 278 -1.21 -6.82 -11.37
CA THR A 278 -1.54 -7.38 -12.70
C THR A 278 -2.47 -8.60 -12.61
N GLY A 279 -2.24 -9.48 -11.64
CA GLY A 279 -3.11 -10.66 -11.41
C GLY A 279 -4.53 -10.30 -11.00
N ALA A 280 -4.74 -9.15 -10.35
CA ALA A 280 -6.08 -8.66 -10.06
C ALA A 280 -6.81 -8.20 -11.32
N VAL A 281 -6.13 -7.54 -12.26
CA VAL A 281 -6.67 -7.20 -13.59
C VAL A 281 -7.13 -8.48 -14.31
N CYS A 282 -6.25 -9.49 -14.37
CA CYS A 282 -6.57 -10.77 -15.02
C CYS A 282 -7.78 -11.48 -14.37
N ARG A 283 -7.85 -11.49 -13.05
CA ARG A 283 -8.96 -12.11 -12.31
C ARG A 283 -10.29 -11.39 -12.57
N LEU A 284 -10.30 -10.07 -12.40
CA LEU A 284 -11.48 -9.24 -12.63
C LEU A 284 -11.91 -9.24 -14.11
N GLY A 285 -10.94 -9.25 -15.03
CA GLY A 285 -11.21 -9.43 -16.46
C GLY A 285 -12.01 -10.71 -16.73
N ARG A 286 -11.59 -11.85 -16.15
CA ARG A 286 -12.31 -13.12 -16.26
C ARG A 286 -13.71 -13.06 -15.64
N GLU A 287 -13.86 -12.43 -14.47
CA GLU A 287 -15.15 -12.27 -13.78
C GLU A 287 -16.16 -11.45 -14.62
N HIS A 288 -15.66 -10.47 -15.40
CA HIS A 288 -16.48 -9.62 -16.29
C HIS A 288 -16.49 -10.08 -17.75
N GLY A 289 -15.84 -11.21 -18.09
CA GLY A 289 -15.78 -11.70 -19.48
C GLY A 289 -14.91 -10.84 -20.42
N ILE A 290 -13.97 -10.10 -19.87
CA ILE A 290 -13.05 -9.21 -20.59
C ILE A 290 -11.69 -9.91 -20.73
N PRO A 291 -11.19 -10.13 -21.97
CA PRO A 291 -9.87 -10.73 -22.17
C PRO A 291 -8.76 -9.75 -21.79
N THR A 292 -7.73 -10.27 -21.12
CA THR A 292 -6.56 -9.51 -20.66
C THR A 292 -5.25 -10.21 -21.07
N PRO A 293 -5.02 -10.52 -22.36
CA PRO A 293 -3.90 -11.35 -22.79
C PRO A 293 -2.53 -10.76 -22.44
N CYS A 294 -2.35 -9.44 -22.52
CA CYS A 294 -1.07 -8.79 -22.17
C CYS A 294 -0.80 -8.87 -20.67
N ASN A 295 -1.80 -8.60 -19.84
CA ASN A 295 -1.69 -8.73 -18.39
C ASN A 295 -1.50 -10.20 -17.97
N ASP A 296 -2.19 -11.15 -18.59
CA ASP A 296 -2.00 -12.58 -18.33
C ASP A 296 -0.55 -13.02 -18.66
N LEU A 297 0.00 -12.57 -19.77
CA LEU A 297 1.40 -12.86 -20.12
C LEU A 297 2.38 -12.23 -19.13
N MET A 298 2.19 -10.94 -18.80
CA MET A 298 3.04 -10.22 -17.84
C MET A 298 3.03 -10.92 -16.46
N LEU A 299 1.85 -11.31 -15.98
CA LEU A 299 1.70 -12.07 -14.75
C LEU A 299 2.54 -13.35 -14.76
N GLN A 300 2.44 -14.16 -15.84
CA GLN A 300 3.17 -15.41 -15.94
C GLN A 300 4.69 -15.19 -16.00
N LEU A 301 5.16 -14.18 -16.73
CA LEU A 301 6.59 -13.87 -16.82
C LEU A 301 7.20 -13.46 -15.48
N VAL A 302 6.52 -12.60 -14.73
CA VAL A 302 7.00 -12.19 -13.39
C VAL A 302 6.96 -13.38 -12.42
N LEU A 303 5.91 -14.21 -12.45
CA LEU A 303 5.83 -15.42 -11.62
C LEU A 303 6.91 -16.44 -11.99
N ALA A 304 7.23 -16.61 -13.29
CA ALA A 304 8.32 -17.46 -13.72
C ALA A 304 9.67 -16.96 -13.20
N LYS A 305 9.94 -15.65 -13.31
CA LYS A 305 11.15 -15.05 -12.71
C LYS A 305 11.20 -15.27 -11.20
N GLN A 306 10.08 -15.05 -10.51
CA GLN A 306 9.96 -15.27 -9.07
C GLN A 306 10.24 -16.73 -8.67
N SER A 307 9.76 -17.71 -9.45
CA SER A 307 9.98 -19.12 -9.18
C SER A 307 11.45 -19.51 -9.20
N ILE A 308 12.26 -18.87 -10.03
CA ILE A 308 13.70 -19.14 -10.16
C ILE A 308 14.42 -18.85 -8.83
N TYR A 309 14.22 -17.66 -8.27
CA TYR A 309 14.94 -17.28 -7.04
C TYR A 309 14.30 -17.81 -5.75
N LEU A 310 13.02 -18.18 -5.78
CA LEU A 310 12.37 -18.85 -4.65
C LEU A 310 12.56 -20.37 -4.63
N GLY A 311 13.11 -20.96 -5.71
CA GLY A 311 13.35 -22.39 -5.83
C GLY A 311 12.05 -23.22 -5.88
N ARG A 312 11.02 -22.69 -6.54
CA ARG A 312 9.68 -23.31 -6.66
C ARG A 312 9.37 -23.71 -8.09
#